data_8f0e4f76d8377f672921b7cec9fac0ef
#
_entry.id   8f0e4f76d8377f672921b7cec9fac0ef
#
_cell.length_a   1.000
_cell.length_b   1.000
_cell.length_c   1.000
_cell.angle_alpha   90.00
_cell.angle_beta   90.00
_cell.angle_gamma   90.00
#
_symmetry.space_group_name_H-M   'P 1'
#
loop_
_entity.id
_entity.type
_entity.pdbx_description
1 polymer ?
#
loop_
_entity_poly.entity_id
_entity_poly.type
_entity_poly.pdbx_seq_one_letter_code
_entity_poly.pdbx_strand_id
1 'polypeptide(L)'
;MASVWKSAGMGVAAGLAVPVAGIAGLMAAVFVLIIVQAGLSNMGPAGSLWGRPSWWTLMTSEWALYLLISLAIFTLSFRFLARLQARCQALVARINGQQGLSFDAGHLLGYPAPTFLVFDSRNRKIAACDVVNDAYKLHDFSWLLGWQMTWREVES
;
A
#
# COMPACT_ATOMS: atom_id res chain seq x y z
N MET A 1 18.63 -20.36 -2.15
CA MET A 1 17.63 -20.18 -3.20
C MET A 1 16.22 -19.85 -2.67
N ALA A 2 15.74 -20.46 -1.57
CA ALA A 2 14.40 -20.17 -1.02
C ALA A 2 14.16 -18.70 -0.57
N SER A 3 15.19 -17.95 -0.18
CA SER A 3 15.07 -16.56 0.24
C SER A 3 14.81 -15.59 -0.93
N VAL A 4 15.40 -15.87 -2.09
CA VAL A 4 15.23 -15.03 -3.29
C VAL A 4 13.80 -15.09 -3.81
N TRP A 5 13.18 -16.27 -3.80
CA TRP A 5 11.78 -16.43 -4.20
C TRP A 5 10.82 -15.76 -3.22
N LYS A 6 11.12 -15.77 -1.92
CA LYS A 6 10.30 -15.06 -0.91
C LYS A 6 10.37 -13.55 -1.09
N SER A 7 11.55 -12.99 -1.34
CA SER A 7 11.71 -11.55 -1.55
C SER A 7 11.06 -11.09 -2.86
N ALA A 8 11.23 -11.86 -3.95
CA ALA A 8 10.57 -11.57 -5.23
C ALA A 8 9.04 -11.63 -5.09
N GLY A 9 8.50 -12.68 -4.46
CA GLY A 9 7.07 -12.81 -4.23
C GLY A 9 6.48 -11.68 -3.38
N MET A 10 7.17 -11.26 -2.33
CA MET A 10 6.73 -10.12 -1.51
C MET A 10 6.85 -8.79 -2.26
N GLY A 11 7.86 -8.62 -3.10
CA GLY A 11 8.00 -7.43 -3.94
C GLY A 11 6.84 -7.29 -4.93
N VAL A 12 6.47 -8.36 -5.62
CA VAL A 12 5.32 -8.39 -6.51
C VAL A 12 4.03 -8.14 -5.73
N ALA A 13 3.84 -8.80 -4.58
CA ALA A 13 2.65 -8.60 -3.75
C ALA A 13 2.53 -7.15 -3.24
N ALA A 14 3.64 -6.53 -2.80
CA ALA A 14 3.66 -5.14 -2.36
C ALA A 14 3.40 -4.18 -3.53
N GLY A 15 4.01 -4.42 -4.69
CA GLY A 15 3.80 -3.60 -5.89
C GLY A 15 2.36 -3.66 -6.41
N LEU A 16 1.69 -4.81 -6.29
CA LEU A 16 0.30 -4.97 -6.67
C LEU A 16 -0.68 -4.46 -5.60
N ALA A 17 -0.31 -4.49 -4.31
CA ALA A 17 -1.21 -4.09 -3.23
C ALA A 17 -1.64 -2.62 -3.31
N VAL A 18 -0.77 -1.72 -3.77
CA VAL A 18 -1.08 -0.30 -3.92
C VAL A 18 -2.17 -0.05 -4.99
N PRO A 19 -2.00 -0.49 -6.26
CA PRO A 19 -3.04 -0.28 -7.26
C PRO A 19 -4.32 -1.06 -6.94
N VAL A 20 -4.22 -2.27 -6.38
CA VAL A 20 -5.39 -3.06 -5.97
C VAL A 20 -6.17 -2.34 -4.87
N ALA A 21 -5.49 -1.79 -3.84
CA ALA A 21 -6.15 -0.99 -2.81
C ALA A 21 -6.81 0.27 -3.40
N GLY A 22 -6.14 0.96 -4.32
CA GLY A 22 -6.68 2.14 -5.00
C GLY A 22 -7.95 1.82 -5.80
N ILE A 23 -7.91 0.80 -6.63
CA ILE A 23 -9.07 0.36 -7.43
C ILE A 23 -10.21 -0.10 -6.52
N ALA A 24 -9.94 -0.94 -5.52
CA ALA A 24 -10.95 -1.44 -4.60
C ALA A 24 -11.60 -0.30 -3.78
N GLY A 25 -10.82 0.68 -3.35
CA GLY A 25 -11.32 1.87 -2.66
C GLY A 25 -12.21 2.72 -3.56
N LEU A 26 -11.82 2.94 -4.81
CA LEU A 26 -12.61 3.68 -5.79
C LEU A 26 -13.92 2.95 -6.11
N MET A 27 -13.88 1.64 -6.32
CA MET A 27 -15.09 0.82 -6.54
C MET A 27 -16.03 0.89 -5.33
N ALA A 28 -15.50 0.79 -4.11
CA ALA A 28 -16.31 0.92 -2.90
C ALA A 28 -17.00 2.30 -2.83
N ALA A 29 -16.29 3.38 -3.15
CA ALA A 29 -16.85 4.73 -3.18
C ALA A 29 -17.98 4.85 -4.22
N VAL A 30 -17.78 4.30 -5.43
CA VAL A 30 -18.82 4.29 -6.49
C VAL A 30 -20.07 3.52 -6.03
N PHE A 31 -19.89 2.34 -5.39
CA PHE A 31 -21.03 1.58 -4.89
C PHE A 31 -21.78 2.30 -3.77
N VAL A 32 -21.06 2.98 -2.87
CA VAL A 32 -21.71 3.82 -1.84
C VAL A 32 -22.53 4.93 -2.49
N LEU A 33 -21.99 5.62 -3.51
CA LEU A 33 -22.72 6.66 -4.23
C LEU A 33 -23.98 6.11 -4.90
N ILE A 34 -23.90 4.94 -5.55
CA ILE A 34 -25.07 4.31 -6.17
C ILE A 34 -26.15 3.98 -5.12
N ILE A 35 -25.76 3.41 -3.98
CA ILE A 35 -26.68 3.06 -2.90
C ILE A 35 -27.35 4.34 -2.32
N VAL A 36 -26.55 5.40 -2.09
CA VAL A 36 -27.06 6.70 -1.59
C VAL A 36 -28.02 7.31 -2.60
N GLN A 37 -27.64 7.33 -3.88
CA GLN A 37 -28.49 7.88 -4.94
C GLN A 37 -29.79 7.10 -5.09
N ALA A 38 -29.74 5.76 -5.04
CA ALA A 38 -30.92 4.91 -5.05
C ALA A 38 -31.80 5.16 -3.81
N GLY A 39 -31.20 5.36 -2.64
CA GLY A 39 -31.93 5.72 -1.40
C GLY A 39 -32.61 7.08 -1.50
N LEU A 40 -31.91 8.10 -2.04
CA LEU A 40 -32.45 9.44 -2.21
C LEU A 40 -33.55 9.51 -3.29
N SER A 41 -33.41 8.80 -4.41
CA SER A 41 -34.42 8.73 -5.46
C SER A 41 -35.73 8.09 -4.99
N ASN A 42 -35.68 7.24 -3.97
CA ASN A 42 -36.86 6.62 -3.35
C ASN A 42 -37.53 7.51 -2.28
N MET A 43 -36.96 8.67 -1.94
CA MET A 43 -37.58 9.67 -1.05
C MET A 43 -38.51 10.66 -1.79
N GLY A 44 -38.82 10.42 -3.09
CA GLY A 44 -39.76 11.22 -3.87
C GLY A 44 -41.17 11.21 -3.26
N PRO A 45 -42.04 12.17 -3.70
CA PRO A 45 -43.36 12.40 -3.12
C PRO A 45 -44.18 11.10 -3.11
N ALA A 46 -44.87 10.86 -2.01
CA ALA A 46 -45.70 9.69 -1.75
C ALA A 46 -46.78 9.51 -2.84
N GLY A 47 -46.49 8.79 -3.89
CA GLY A 47 -47.35 8.57 -5.03
C GLY A 47 -46.86 7.60 -6.08
N SER A 48 -45.62 7.15 -5.99
CA SER A 48 -45.12 6.12 -6.91
C SER A 48 -45.65 4.76 -6.53
N LEU A 49 -46.38 4.13 -7.44
CA LEU A 49 -46.98 2.79 -7.35
C LEU A 49 -45.93 1.67 -7.22
N TRP A 50 -44.66 1.99 -7.23
CA TRP A 50 -43.55 1.06 -7.04
C TRP A 50 -43.17 1.08 -5.56
N GLY A 51 -43.47 -0.02 -4.86
CA GLY A 51 -43.20 -0.18 -3.45
C GLY A 51 -41.78 0.22 -3.10
N ARG A 52 -41.63 1.01 -2.03
CA ARG A 52 -40.31 1.43 -1.51
C ARG A 52 -39.45 0.20 -1.31
N PRO A 53 -38.26 0.08 -1.93
CA PRO A 53 -37.38 -1.02 -1.66
C PRO A 53 -37.06 -0.99 -0.15
N SER A 54 -37.40 -2.10 0.52
CA SER A 54 -37.04 -2.27 1.92
C SER A 54 -35.51 -2.19 2.03
N TRP A 55 -34.99 -1.68 3.16
CA TRP A 55 -33.56 -1.73 3.46
C TRP A 55 -32.98 -3.14 3.28
N TRP A 56 -33.79 -4.17 3.52
CA TRP A 56 -33.45 -5.58 3.29
C TRP A 56 -33.20 -5.89 1.81
N THR A 57 -33.99 -5.34 0.90
CA THR A 57 -33.76 -5.53 -0.54
C THR A 57 -32.53 -4.82 -1.06
N LEU A 58 -32.16 -3.69 -0.48
CA LEU A 58 -30.89 -3.01 -0.77
C LEU A 58 -29.70 -3.80 -0.21
N MET A 59 -29.81 -4.33 1.00
CA MET A 59 -28.75 -5.11 1.64
C MET A 59 -28.56 -6.49 1.01
N THR A 60 -29.60 -7.07 0.43
CA THR A 60 -29.54 -8.36 -0.27
C THR A 60 -29.29 -8.19 -1.78
N SER A 61 -29.14 -6.96 -2.25
CA SER A 61 -28.84 -6.68 -3.65
C SER A 61 -27.42 -7.12 -4.04
N GLU A 62 -27.22 -7.48 -5.30
CA GLU A 62 -25.89 -7.80 -5.84
C GLU A 62 -24.88 -6.68 -5.58
N TRP A 63 -25.34 -5.43 -5.57
CA TRP A 63 -24.52 -4.25 -5.30
C TRP A 63 -23.93 -4.23 -3.89
N ALA A 64 -24.70 -4.66 -2.88
CA ALA A 64 -24.20 -4.77 -1.51
C ALA A 64 -23.11 -5.86 -1.40
N LEU A 65 -23.24 -6.95 -2.13
CA LEU A 65 -22.23 -7.99 -2.20
C LEU A 65 -20.92 -7.47 -2.80
N TYR A 66 -20.99 -6.74 -3.93
CA TYR A 66 -19.83 -6.13 -4.56
C TYR A 66 -19.16 -5.11 -3.64
N LEU A 67 -19.94 -4.30 -2.92
CA LEU A 67 -19.42 -3.37 -1.93
C LEU A 67 -18.66 -4.09 -0.82
N LEU A 68 -19.20 -5.16 -0.27
CA LEU A 68 -18.56 -5.95 0.79
C LEU A 68 -17.25 -6.58 0.31
N ILE A 69 -17.23 -7.15 -0.90
CA ILE A 69 -16.02 -7.72 -1.50
C ILE A 69 -14.97 -6.63 -1.71
N SER A 70 -15.35 -5.48 -2.28
CA SER A 70 -14.44 -4.37 -2.51
C SER A 70 -13.85 -3.84 -1.20
N LEU A 71 -14.67 -3.70 -0.17
CA LEU A 71 -14.25 -3.26 1.16
C LEU A 71 -13.31 -4.27 1.83
N ALA A 72 -13.59 -5.57 1.67
CA ALA A 72 -12.72 -6.63 2.18
C ALA A 72 -11.34 -6.60 1.50
N ILE A 73 -11.29 -6.49 0.17
CA ILE A 73 -10.04 -6.39 -0.58
C ILE A 73 -9.27 -5.13 -0.16
N PHE A 74 -9.94 -3.99 -0.05
CA PHE A 74 -9.34 -2.74 0.38
C PHE A 74 -8.72 -2.86 1.78
N THR A 75 -9.48 -3.37 2.75
CA THR A 75 -9.00 -3.52 4.13
C THR A 75 -7.84 -4.50 4.25
N LEU A 76 -7.87 -5.61 3.51
CA LEU A 76 -6.77 -6.58 3.50
C LEU A 76 -5.50 -5.97 2.89
N SER A 77 -5.62 -5.27 1.76
CA SER A 77 -4.50 -4.59 1.11
C SER A 77 -3.91 -3.50 2.01
N PHE A 78 -4.75 -2.69 2.62
CA PHE A 78 -4.32 -1.64 3.55
C PHE A 78 -3.61 -2.22 4.78
N ARG A 79 -4.16 -3.27 5.38
CA ARG A 79 -3.53 -3.96 6.52
C ARG A 79 -2.19 -4.58 6.14
N PHE A 80 -2.07 -5.12 4.94
CA PHE A 80 -0.81 -5.66 4.43
C PHE A 80 0.26 -4.55 4.32
N LEU A 81 -0.07 -3.42 3.68
CA LEU A 81 0.83 -2.29 3.53
C LEU A 81 1.24 -1.68 4.88
N ALA A 82 0.28 -1.50 5.79
CA ALA A 82 0.55 -0.99 7.15
C ALA A 82 1.49 -1.92 7.93
N ARG A 83 1.32 -3.24 7.82
CA ARG A 83 2.23 -4.21 8.45
C ARG A 83 3.62 -4.16 7.84
N LEU A 84 3.72 -4.01 6.51
CA LEU A 84 5.00 -3.89 5.82
C LEU A 84 5.72 -2.62 6.27
N GLN A 85 5.03 -1.48 6.32
CA GLN A 85 5.58 -0.21 6.80
C GLN A 85 6.07 -0.32 8.25
N ALA A 86 5.29 -0.91 9.14
CA ALA A 86 5.68 -1.12 10.52
C ALA A 86 6.96 -1.97 10.65
N ARG A 87 7.11 -3.01 9.82
CA ARG A 87 8.33 -3.82 9.78
C ARG A 87 9.52 -3.04 9.26
N CYS A 88 9.36 -2.21 8.22
CA CYS A 88 10.42 -1.33 7.72
C CYS A 88 10.89 -0.38 8.83
N GLN A 89 9.96 0.28 9.49
CA GLN A 89 10.29 1.21 10.59
C GLN A 89 10.95 0.51 11.77
N ALA A 90 10.49 -0.69 12.14
CA ALA A 90 11.10 -1.47 13.22
C ALA A 90 12.55 -1.89 12.87
N LEU A 91 12.82 -2.25 11.62
CA LEU A 91 14.17 -2.57 11.16
C LEU A 91 15.08 -1.33 11.25
N VAL A 92 14.62 -0.17 10.78
CA VAL A 92 15.37 1.09 10.87
C VAL A 92 15.64 1.49 12.34
N ALA A 93 14.63 1.37 13.22
CA ALA A 93 14.78 1.66 14.65
C ALA A 93 15.83 0.74 15.30
N ARG A 94 15.83 -0.55 14.92
CA ARG A 94 16.84 -1.50 15.42
C ARG A 94 18.25 -1.13 14.96
N ILE A 95 18.43 -0.75 13.68
CA ILE A 95 19.73 -0.33 13.16
C ILE A 95 20.22 0.91 13.92
N ASN A 96 19.34 1.89 14.12
CA ASN A 96 19.69 3.11 14.89
C ASN A 96 20.13 2.77 16.30
N GLY A 97 19.41 1.87 17.00
CA GLY A 97 19.76 1.47 18.35
C GLY A 97 21.08 0.68 18.44
N GLN A 98 21.36 -0.20 17.46
CA GLN A 98 22.56 -1.04 17.47
C GLN A 98 23.83 -0.31 17.04
N GLN A 99 23.71 0.63 16.11
CA GLN A 99 24.86 1.29 15.49
C GLN A 99 25.06 2.75 15.95
N GLY A 100 24.16 3.27 16.78
CA GLY A 100 24.19 4.68 17.20
C GLY A 100 24.01 5.66 16.04
N LEU A 101 23.31 5.22 15.00
CA LEU A 101 23.01 5.99 13.78
C LEU A 101 21.65 6.68 13.90
N SER A 102 21.37 7.61 12.99
CA SER A 102 20.12 8.39 12.97
C SER A 102 19.46 8.34 11.60
N PHE A 103 19.16 7.14 11.13
CA PHE A 103 18.39 6.96 9.89
C PHE A 103 16.95 7.44 10.08
N ASP A 104 16.44 8.14 9.07
CA ASP A 104 15.07 8.62 9.06
C ASP A 104 14.10 7.52 8.61
N ALA A 105 13.31 7.02 9.55
CA ALA A 105 12.28 6.01 9.30
C ALA A 105 11.06 6.56 8.50
N GLY A 106 10.97 7.87 8.31
CA GLY A 106 9.92 8.51 7.51
C GLY A 106 10.22 8.53 6.01
N HIS A 107 11.50 8.46 5.64
CA HIS A 107 11.96 8.55 4.25
C HIS A 107 12.60 7.24 3.78
N LEU A 108 11.75 6.28 3.40
CA LEU A 108 12.15 4.97 2.91
C LEU A 108 12.19 4.99 1.38
N LEU A 109 13.38 5.10 0.78
CA LEU A 109 13.51 5.07 -0.68
C LEU A 109 13.36 3.65 -1.21
N GLY A 110 12.34 3.43 -2.02
CA GLY A 110 11.99 2.12 -2.59
C GLY A 110 10.74 1.49 -1.96
N TYR A 111 10.19 2.06 -0.86
CA TYR A 111 8.89 1.60 -0.34
C TYR A 111 7.79 1.76 -1.43
N PRO A 112 6.88 0.79 -1.61
CA PRO A 112 6.59 -0.37 -0.77
C PRO A 112 7.36 -1.66 -1.12
N ALA A 113 8.44 -1.59 -1.86
CA ALA A 113 9.26 -2.78 -2.12
C ALA A 113 9.83 -3.35 -0.80
N PRO A 114 10.07 -4.67 -0.72
CA PRO A 114 10.64 -5.29 0.46
C PRO A 114 12.11 -4.91 0.70
N THR A 115 12.79 -4.42 -0.34
CA THR A 115 14.13 -3.85 -0.27
C THR A 115 14.05 -2.35 -0.41
N PHE A 116 14.66 -1.61 0.51
CA PHE A 116 14.64 -0.16 0.52
C PHE A 116 15.96 0.41 1.02
N LEU A 117 16.18 1.68 0.73
CA LEU A 117 17.34 2.44 1.19
C LEU A 117 16.89 3.49 2.21
N VAL A 118 17.71 3.69 3.24
CA VAL A 118 17.58 4.80 4.18
C VAL A 118 18.91 5.52 4.31
N PHE A 119 18.82 6.81 4.54
CA PHE A 119 19.96 7.71 4.54
C PHE A 119 20.13 8.36 5.92
N ASP A 120 21.37 8.38 6.40
CA ASP A 120 21.79 9.17 7.54
C ASP A 120 22.74 10.27 7.04
N SER A 121 22.20 11.46 6.84
CA SER A 121 22.96 12.62 6.37
C SER A 121 23.98 13.09 7.40
N ARG A 122 23.71 12.88 8.70
CA ARG A 122 24.59 13.31 9.78
C ARG A 122 25.88 12.49 9.82
N ASN A 123 25.75 11.17 9.70
CA ASN A 123 26.88 10.24 9.73
C ASN A 123 27.38 9.87 8.33
N ARG A 124 26.76 10.40 7.27
CA ARG A 124 27.09 10.13 5.86
C ARG A 124 27.05 8.62 5.54
N LYS A 125 26.05 7.93 6.09
CA LYS A 125 25.84 6.48 5.91
C LYS A 125 24.54 6.20 5.18
N ILE A 126 24.53 5.07 4.49
CA ILE A 126 23.35 4.53 3.80
C ILE A 126 23.16 3.11 4.29
N ALA A 127 21.94 2.75 4.61
CA ALA A 127 21.59 1.37 4.87
C ALA A 127 20.73 0.83 3.72
N ALA A 128 21.20 -0.24 3.10
CA ALA A 128 20.39 -1.07 2.21
C ALA A 128 19.71 -2.14 3.04
N CYS A 129 18.39 -2.06 3.16
CA CYS A 129 17.58 -2.91 4.04
C CYS A 129 16.76 -3.92 3.23
N ASP A 130 16.65 -5.14 3.75
CA ASP A 130 15.79 -6.21 3.23
C ASP A 130 14.90 -6.71 4.37
N VAL A 131 13.61 -6.34 4.31
CA VAL A 131 12.62 -6.69 5.35
C VAL A 131 12.29 -8.18 5.36
N VAL A 132 12.42 -8.86 4.21
CA VAL A 132 12.09 -10.30 4.11
C VAL A 132 13.08 -11.15 4.86
N ASN A 133 14.36 -10.80 4.72
CA ASN A 133 15.47 -11.54 5.34
C ASN A 133 15.90 -10.93 6.67
N ASP A 134 15.23 -9.85 7.11
CA ASP A 134 15.56 -9.07 8.30
C ASP A 134 17.06 -8.69 8.34
N ALA A 135 17.58 -8.31 7.17
CA ALA A 135 18.99 -8.05 6.92
C ALA A 135 19.22 -6.61 6.46
N TYR A 136 20.40 -6.10 6.75
CA TYR A 136 20.81 -4.79 6.26
C TYR A 136 22.30 -4.77 5.93
N LYS A 137 22.70 -3.87 5.03
CA LYS A 137 24.10 -3.56 4.72
C LYS A 137 24.33 -2.08 4.86
N LEU A 138 25.38 -1.71 5.57
CA LEU A 138 25.80 -0.32 5.74
C LEU A 138 26.84 0.04 4.68
N HIS A 139 26.68 1.18 4.07
CA HIS A 139 27.60 1.75 3.08
C HIS A 139 27.89 3.22 3.43
N ASP A 140 29.05 3.69 3.04
CA ASP A 140 29.37 5.12 3.07
C ASP A 140 28.75 5.83 1.86
N PHE A 141 28.55 7.15 1.94
CA PHE A 141 28.04 7.94 0.81
C PHE A 141 28.92 7.84 -0.42
N SER A 142 30.21 7.54 -0.28
CA SER A 142 31.11 7.26 -1.41
C SER A 142 30.65 6.11 -2.29
N TRP A 143 29.86 5.18 -1.74
CA TRP A 143 29.26 4.10 -2.51
C TRP A 143 28.24 4.59 -3.55
N LEU A 144 27.58 5.74 -3.32
CA LEU A 144 26.66 6.35 -4.28
C LEU A 144 27.37 6.98 -5.50
N LEU A 145 28.65 7.32 -5.39
CA LEU A 145 29.41 7.92 -6.49
C LEU A 145 29.58 6.97 -7.69
N GLY A 146 29.33 5.68 -7.50
CA GLY A 146 29.28 4.67 -8.56
C GLY A 146 27.92 4.51 -9.26
N TRP A 147 26.90 5.26 -8.82
CA TRP A 147 25.56 5.22 -9.44
C TRP A 147 25.51 6.19 -10.62
N GLN A 148 25.52 5.65 -11.82
CA GLN A 148 25.25 6.40 -13.04
C GLN A 148 23.73 6.39 -13.29
N MET A 149 23.07 7.54 -13.17
CA MET A 149 21.70 7.70 -13.65
C MET A 149 21.72 7.67 -15.18
N THR A 150 21.28 6.56 -15.75
CA THR A 150 20.99 6.46 -17.19
C THR A 150 19.54 6.85 -17.42
N TRP A 151 19.29 8.05 -17.90
CA TRP A 151 18.00 8.44 -18.44
C TRP A 151 17.89 7.86 -19.85
N ARG A 152 16.90 7.03 -20.07
CA ARG A 152 16.52 6.61 -21.41
C ARG A 152 15.36 7.53 -21.83
N GLU A 153 15.65 8.52 -22.67
CA GLU A 153 14.58 9.25 -23.37
C GLU A 153 13.83 8.25 -24.24
N VAL A 154 12.54 8.06 -23.95
CA VAL A 154 11.63 7.35 -24.84
C VAL A 154 11.09 8.42 -25.78
N GLU A 155 11.72 8.55 -26.95
CA GLU A 155 11.14 9.32 -28.05
C GLU A 155 9.81 8.69 -28.43
N SER A 156 8.73 9.48 -28.29
CA SER A 156 7.37 9.14 -28.73
C SER A 156 7.17 9.54 -30.17
#